data_b9c0ea90c09e696b98a38049dc646bba
#
_entry.id   b9c0ea90c09e696b98a38049dc646bba
#
_cell.length_a   1.000
_cell.length_b   1.000
_cell.length_c   1.000
_cell.angle_alpha   90.00
_cell.angle_beta   90.00
_cell.angle_gamma   90.00
#
_symmetry.space_group_name_H-M   'P 1'
#
loop_
_entity.id
_entity.type
_entity.pdbx_description
1 polymer ?
#
loop_
_entity_poly.entity_id
_entity_poly.type
_entity_poly.pdbx_seq_one_letter_code
_entity_poly.pdbx_strand_id
1 'polypeptide(L)' 'MSSEISPKAEVSPKAKIGDGCKIFPFVYIEDDVVIGDNCIVFPFVS' A
#
# COMPACT_ATOMS: atom_id res chain seq x y z
N MET A 1 4.21 13.66 5.00
CA MET A 1 4.98 12.53 5.38
C MET A 1 4.62 11.32 4.55
N SER A 2 5.46 10.36 4.58
CA SER A 2 5.27 9.21 3.73
C SER A 2 4.55 8.09 4.47
N SER A 3 4.07 7.15 3.69
CA SER A 3 3.42 5.98 4.23
C SER A 3 4.44 4.94 4.65
N GLU A 4 4.00 4.05 5.50
CA GLU A 4 4.82 2.95 5.97
C GLU A 4 4.55 1.73 5.09
N ILE A 5 5.49 1.39 4.25
CA ILE A 5 5.31 0.31 3.31
C ILE A 5 6.33 -0.78 3.62
N SER A 6 5.84 -1.98 3.85
CA SER A 6 6.73 -3.09 4.15
C SER A 6 7.63 -3.39 2.95
N PRO A 7 8.90 -3.69 3.18
CA PRO A 7 9.78 -4.06 2.07
C PRO A 7 9.37 -5.35 1.38
N LYS A 8 8.50 -6.13 2.01
CA LYS A 8 8.00 -7.35 1.38
C LYS A 8 6.69 -7.14 0.66
N ALA A 9 6.18 -5.91 0.61
CA ALA A 9 5.01 -5.61 -0.17
C ALA A 9 5.44 -5.28 -1.59
N GLU A 10 4.58 -5.64 -2.55
CA GLU A 10 4.83 -5.33 -3.94
C GLU A 10 3.91 -4.21 -4.35
N VAL A 11 4.45 -3.02 -4.51
CA VAL A 11 3.67 -1.86 -4.84
C VAL A 11 4.12 -1.33 -6.20
N SER A 12 3.18 -1.20 -7.11
CA SER A 12 3.51 -0.69 -8.42
C SER A 12 3.93 0.77 -8.33
N PRO A 13 4.96 1.17 -9.07
CA PRO A 13 5.35 2.59 -9.10
C PRO A 13 4.27 3.49 -9.67
N LYS A 14 3.29 2.93 -10.36
CA LYS A 14 2.20 3.71 -10.91
C LYS A 14 1.01 3.81 -9.98
N ALA A 15 1.03 3.10 -8.87
CA ALA A 15 -0.04 3.20 -7.91
C ALA A 15 0.10 4.51 -7.13
N LYS A 16 -1.02 5.03 -6.69
CA LYS A 16 -1.04 6.27 -5.92
C LYS A 16 -1.45 5.97 -4.50
N ILE A 17 -0.58 6.29 -3.57
CA ILE A 17 -0.81 6.02 -2.17
C ILE A 17 -0.71 7.33 -1.42
N GLY A 18 -1.75 7.63 -0.64
CA GLY A 18 -1.76 8.85 0.15
C GLY A 18 -0.80 8.80 1.32
N ASP A 19 -0.88 9.81 2.17
CA ASP A 19 0.00 9.92 3.33
C ASP A 19 -0.55 9.16 4.51
N GLY A 20 0.35 8.69 5.35
CA GLY A 20 -0.04 8.05 6.59
C GLY A 20 -0.63 6.68 6.43
N CYS A 21 -0.40 6.04 5.29
CA CYS A 21 -0.91 4.70 5.07
C CYS A 21 0.04 3.67 5.65
N LYS A 22 -0.50 2.53 5.99
CA LYS A 22 0.31 1.42 6.46
C LYS A 22 0.06 0.21 5.58
N ILE A 23 1.12 -0.28 4.96
CA ILE A 23 1.00 -1.41 4.05
C ILE A 23 1.81 -2.56 4.60
N PHE A 24 1.12 -3.64 4.89
CA PHE A 24 1.71 -4.81 5.52
C PHE A 24 2.49 -5.64 4.50
N PRO A 25 3.33 -6.56 4.95
CA PRO A 25 4.06 -7.41 4.02
C PRO A 25 3.10 -8.28 3.21
N PHE A 26 3.57 -8.70 2.05
CA PHE A 26 2.84 -9.59 1.16
C PHE A 26 1.58 -8.98 0.58
N VAL A 27 1.53 -7.66 0.53
CA VAL A 27 0.46 -6.95 -0.15
C VAL A 27 0.89 -6.70 -1.59
N TYR A 28 -0.04 -6.88 -2.52
CA TYR A 28 0.25 -6.64 -3.93
C TYR A 28 -0.65 -5.53 -4.44
N ILE A 29 -0.04 -4.43 -4.86
CA ILE A 29 -0.77 -3.27 -5.33
C ILE A 29 -0.42 -3.03 -6.80
N GLU A 30 -1.44 -3.04 -7.63
CA GLU A 30 -1.25 -2.94 -9.06
C GLU A 30 -1.24 -1.49 -9.54
N ASP A 31 -1.09 -1.32 -10.85
CA ASP A 31 -0.79 -0.03 -11.44
C ASP A 31 -1.85 1.04 -11.18
N ASP A 32 -3.10 0.72 -11.35
CA ASP A 32 -4.14 1.72 -11.30
C ASP A 32 -4.81 1.83 -9.95
N VAL A 33 -4.13 1.37 -8.91
CA VAL A 33 -4.70 1.42 -7.58
C VAL A 33 -4.49 2.80 -6.98
N VAL A 34 -5.54 3.32 -6.37
CA VAL A 34 -5.47 4.60 -5.67
C VAL A 34 -5.89 4.38 -4.23
N ILE A 35 -5.01 4.71 -3.32
CA ILE A 35 -5.26 4.53 -1.89
C ILE A 35 -5.23 5.91 -1.24
N GLY A 36 -6.30 6.21 -0.51
CA GLY A 36 -6.41 7.51 0.15
C GLY A 36 -5.48 7.62 1.35
N ASP A 37 -5.64 8.71 2.10
CA ASP A 37 -4.78 8.96 3.24
C ASP A 37 -5.21 8.11 4.43
N ASN A 38 -4.25 7.81 5.28
CA ASN A 38 -4.48 7.14 6.56
C ASN A 38 -5.14 5.77 6.40
N CYS A 39 -4.87 5.10 5.32
CA CYS A 39 -5.43 3.77 5.07
C CYS A 39 -4.51 2.70 5.61
N ILE A 40 -5.09 1.57 5.94
CA ILE A 40 -4.31 0.40 6.36
C ILE A 40 -4.62 -0.72 5.39
N VAL A 41 -3.58 -1.26 4.77
CA VAL A 41 -3.74 -2.33 3.80
C VAL A 41 -3.17 -3.60 4.40
N PHE A 42 -4.06 -4.54 4.70
CA PHE A 42 -3.66 -5.81 5.29
C PHE A 42 -3.21 -6.78 4.22
N PRO A 43 -2.36 -7.75 4.58
CA PRO A 43 -2.04 -8.82 3.65
C PRO A 43 -3.31 -9.60 3.36
N PHE A 44 -3.25 -10.53 2.44
CA PHE A 44 -4.46 -11.16 1.99
C PHE A 44 -5.45 -11.44 3.10
N VAL A 45 -6.69 -11.35 2.73
CA VAL A 45 -7.80 -11.62 3.60
C VAL A 45 -8.51 -12.86 3.07
N SER A 46 -8.73 -13.80 3.92
CA SER A 46 -9.42 -15.00 3.47
C SER A 46 -10.56 -15.35 4.40
#